data_674f3ffdaa99fafa7111c46e862e9b1a
#
_entry.id   674f3ffdaa99fafa7111c46e862e9b1a
#
_cell.length_a   1.000
_cell.length_b   1.000
_cell.length_c   1.000
_cell.angle_alpha   90.00
_cell.angle_beta   90.00
_cell.angle_gamma   90.00
#
_symmetry.space_group_name_H-M   'P 1'
#
loop_
_entity.id
_entity.type
_entity.pdbx_description
1 polymer ?
#
loop_
_entity_poly.entity_id
_entity_poly.type
_entity_poly.pdbx_seq_one_letter_code
_entity_poly.pdbx_strand_id
1 'polypeptide(L)'
;MANEEIPIVWTRNQRTGEYRFPKTHVDGVIGIDEYVENAIKDNVKFNDTGWIKYDVPSPVEKDTLFKATGENGFNCGYRITKIFGVETFYIRFNLRNIKNDTVIKLPDGLIKHSESFTLRSSGSRAPVKVAVRPNGNINLYPNTSDSNWTSDDYVYGEISFLNN
;
A
#
# COMPACT_ATOMS: atom_id res chain seq x y z
N MET A 1 -25.41 17.87 -20.60
CA MET A 1 -26.08 18.31 -19.35
C MET A 1 -25.95 19.80 -19.29
N ALA A 2 -27.07 20.52 -19.24
CA ALA A 2 -27.08 21.97 -19.17
C ALA A 2 -26.53 22.43 -17.82
N ASN A 3 -25.57 23.36 -17.84
CA ASN A 3 -25.17 24.06 -16.65
C ASN A 3 -26.36 24.90 -16.18
N GLU A 4 -27.08 24.48 -15.17
CA GLU A 4 -27.99 25.35 -14.46
C GLU A 4 -27.14 26.34 -13.66
N GLU A 5 -27.12 27.61 -14.13
CA GLU A 5 -26.55 28.70 -13.34
C GLU A 5 -27.38 28.85 -12.07
N ILE A 6 -26.76 28.65 -10.93
CA ILE A 6 -27.39 28.91 -9.62
C ILE A 6 -27.52 30.43 -9.51
N PRO A 7 -28.75 30.98 -9.45
CA PRO A 7 -28.94 32.41 -9.38
C PRO A 7 -28.39 32.96 -8.07
N ILE A 8 -27.46 33.91 -8.16
CA ILE A 8 -26.95 34.63 -7.00
C ILE A 8 -28.04 35.61 -6.54
N VAL A 9 -28.70 35.31 -5.44
CA VAL A 9 -29.75 36.16 -4.87
C VAL A 9 -29.08 37.20 -3.94
N TRP A 10 -29.06 38.46 -4.38
CA TRP A 10 -28.61 39.56 -3.56
C TRP A 10 -29.75 40.06 -2.66
N THR A 11 -29.53 40.09 -1.37
CA THR A 11 -30.49 40.72 -0.44
C THR A 11 -30.08 42.19 -0.21
N ARG A 12 -30.99 43.12 -0.48
CA ARG A 12 -30.81 44.53 -0.19
C ARG A 12 -31.31 44.87 1.20
N ASN A 13 -30.48 45.45 2.01
CA ASN A 13 -30.92 45.98 3.29
C ASN A 13 -31.87 47.17 3.04
N GLN A 14 -33.12 47.02 3.39
CA GLN A 14 -34.16 48.03 3.14
C GLN A 14 -33.89 49.35 3.90
N ARG A 15 -33.11 49.31 4.97
CA ARG A 15 -32.83 50.48 5.83
C ARG A 15 -31.59 51.26 5.38
N THR A 16 -30.56 50.58 4.87
CA THR A 16 -29.30 51.23 4.45
C THR A 16 -29.11 51.25 2.94
N GLY A 17 -29.90 50.53 2.19
CA GLY A 17 -29.76 50.38 0.75
C GLY A 17 -28.57 49.55 0.30
N GLU A 18 -27.75 49.04 1.23
CA GLU A 18 -26.58 48.21 0.94
C GLU A 18 -26.94 46.79 0.52
N TYR A 19 -26.26 46.29 -0.48
CA TYR A 19 -26.34 44.87 -0.84
C TYR A 19 -25.47 44.05 0.10
N ARG A 20 -26.03 43.01 0.69
CA ARG A 20 -25.29 42.06 1.49
C ARG A 20 -25.36 40.68 0.88
N PHE A 21 -24.25 39.99 0.87
CA PHE A 21 -24.28 38.56 0.62
C PHE A 21 -25.07 37.88 1.74
N PRO A 22 -26.06 37.04 1.42
CA PRO A 22 -26.63 36.22 2.46
C PRO A 22 -25.50 35.46 3.15
N LYS A 23 -25.41 35.55 4.46
CA LYS A 23 -24.57 34.63 5.23
C LYS A 23 -25.20 33.26 5.07
N THR A 24 -24.82 32.55 4.02
CA THR A 24 -25.11 31.12 3.93
C THR A 24 -24.25 30.45 4.97
N HIS A 25 -24.86 30.01 6.06
CA HIS A 25 -24.29 28.97 6.89
C HIS A 25 -24.01 27.76 5.98
N VAL A 26 -22.88 27.12 6.20
CA VAL A 26 -22.53 25.88 5.47
C VAL A 26 -23.67 24.86 5.53
N ASP A 27 -24.43 24.86 6.63
CA ASP A 27 -25.64 24.05 6.82
C ASP A 27 -26.84 24.43 5.93
N GLY A 28 -26.78 25.55 5.24
CA GLY A 28 -27.85 26.02 4.36
C GLY A 28 -27.69 25.63 2.89
N VAL A 29 -26.59 25.00 2.51
CA VAL A 29 -26.38 24.49 1.14
C VAL A 29 -26.74 23.02 1.13
N ILE A 30 -28.02 22.74 0.91
CA ILE A 30 -28.53 21.38 0.76
C ILE A 30 -27.78 20.72 -0.40
N GLY A 31 -27.11 19.58 -0.12
CA GLY A 31 -26.40 18.76 -1.12
C GLY A 31 -24.90 19.09 -1.27
N ILE A 32 -24.34 20.04 -0.51
CA ILE A 32 -22.90 20.32 -0.61
C ILE A 32 -22.07 19.11 -0.22
N ASP A 33 -22.48 18.36 0.80
CA ASP A 33 -21.80 17.17 1.26
C ASP A 33 -21.82 16.09 0.18
N GLU A 34 -22.98 15.87 -0.44
CA GLU A 34 -23.13 14.91 -1.55
C GLU A 34 -22.33 15.36 -2.78
N TYR A 35 -22.33 16.65 -3.10
CA TYR A 35 -21.53 17.18 -4.20
C TYR A 35 -20.04 17.01 -3.95
N VAL A 36 -19.56 17.34 -2.74
CA VAL A 36 -18.15 17.19 -2.35
C VAL A 36 -17.76 15.71 -2.33
N GLU A 37 -18.60 14.83 -1.76
CA GLU A 37 -18.36 13.39 -1.79
C GLU A 37 -18.27 12.82 -3.21
N ASN A 38 -19.18 13.22 -4.10
CA ASN A 38 -19.17 12.78 -5.48
C ASN A 38 -17.97 13.36 -6.24
N ALA A 39 -17.63 14.62 -6.03
CA ALA A 39 -16.43 15.22 -6.61
C ALA A 39 -15.16 14.55 -6.13
N ILE A 40 -15.08 14.13 -4.87
CA ILE A 40 -13.97 13.35 -4.34
C ILE A 40 -13.94 11.95 -4.97
N LYS A 41 -15.07 11.24 -5.00
CA LYS A 41 -15.18 9.89 -5.61
C LYS A 41 -14.77 9.89 -7.08
N ASP A 42 -15.18 10.90 -7.83
CA ASP A 42 -14.93 11.01 -9.27
C ASP A 42 -13.48 11.42 -9.59
N ASN A 43 -12.87 12.21 -8.72
CA ASN A 43 -11.51 12.75 -8.94
C ASN A 43 -10.41 11.97 -8.21
N VAL A 44 -10.71 11.29 -7.11
CA VAL A 44 -9.73 10.44 -6.41
C VAL A 44 -9.70 9.06 -7.06
N LYS A 45 -8.83 8.90 -8.05
CA LYS A 45 -8.53 7.57 -8.61
C LYS A 45 -7.73 6.77 -7.59
N PHE A 46 -8.45 6.10 -6.71
CA PHE A 46 -7.89 5.16 -5.76
C PHE A 46 -8.10 3.73 -6.28
N ASN A 47 -7.01 3.00 -6.41
CA ASN A 47 -7.05 1.56 -6.68
C ASN A 47 -6.23 0.84 -5.63
N ASP A 48 -6.75 -0.27 -5.13
CA ASP A 48 -6.13 -1.10 -4.11
C ASP A 48 -6.46 -2.56 -4.39
N THR A 49 -5.43 -3.36 -4.63
CA THR A 49 -5.61 -4.80 -4.89
C THR A 49 -5.98 -5.59 -3.64
N GLY A 50 -5.83 -4.98 -2.46
CA GLY A 50 -5.77 -5.76 -1.23
C GLY A 50 -4.55 -6.67 -1.18
N TRP A 51 -4.44 -7.52 -0.13
CA TRP A 51 -3.35 -8.46 0.01
C TRP A 51 -3.60 -9.72 -0.82
N ILE A 52 -2.72 -9.97 -1.79
CA ILE A 52 -2.71 -11.15 -2.67
C ILE A 52 -1.62 -12.10 -2.18
N LYS A 53 -1.98 -13.35 -1.91
CA LYS A 53 -1.02 -14.37 -1.48
C LYS A 53 -0.09 -14.76 -2.62
N TYR A 54 1.16 -15.09 -2.30
CA TYR A 54 2.11 -15.67 -3.24
C TYR A 54 2.62 -17.03 -2.73
N ASP A 55 3.17 -17.82 -3.65
CA ASP A 55 3.77 -19.10 -3.32
C ASP A 55 5.29 -19.00 -3.18
N VAL A 56 5.86 -19.95 -2.45
CA VAL A 56 7.28 -20.04 -2.18
C VAL A 56 7.84 -21.36 -2.70
N PRO A 57 9.12 -21.39 -3.14
CA PRO A 57 9.74 -22.63 -3.59
C PRO A 57 10.04 -23.56 -2.41
N SER A 58 9.97 -24.86 -2.61
CA SER A 58 10.46 -25.84 -1.64
C SER A 58 11.98 -25.68 -1.46
N PRO A 59 12.52 -25.82 -0.24
CA PRO A 59 11.90 -26.22 1.02
C PRO A 59 11.43 -25.05 1.89
N VAL A 60 11.25 -23.86 1.35
CA VAL A 60 10.84 -22.67 2.11
C VAL A 60 9.46 -22.87 2.71
N GLU A 61 9.32 -22.50 3.97
CA GLU A 61 8.06 -22.51 4.69
C GLU A 61 7.52 -21.10 4.81
N LYS A 62 6.21 -20.90 4.56
CA LYS A 62 5.55 -19.61 4.68
C LYS A 62 4.48 -19.60 5.77
N ASP A 63 4.20 -18.42 6.30
CA ASP A 63 3.09 -18.18 7.24
C ASP A 63 3.20 -18.96 8.56
N THR A 64 4.42 -19.24 9.01
CA THR A 64 4.65 -20.09 10.19
C THR A 64 4.85 -19.29 11.47
N LEU A 65 5.20 -17.99 11.37
CA LEU A 65 5.54 -17.17 12.53
C LEU A 65 4.36 -16.32 12.97
N PHE A 66 4.21 -16.17 14.28
CA PHE A 66 3.23 -15.27 14.92
C PHE A 66 1.77 -15.48 14.52
N LYS A 67 1.51 -16.33 13.52
CA LYS A 67 0.18 -16.65 13.06
C LYS A 67 -0.54 -17.69 13.90
N ALA A 68 0.22 -18.60 14.53
CA ALA A 68 -0.35 -19.66 15.37
C ALA A 68 -1.14 -19.10 16.56
N THR A 69 -0.87 -17.87 16.94
CA THR A 69 -1.61 -17.12 17.95
C THR A 69 -2.80 -16.36 17.41
N GLY A 70 -2.99 -16.34 16.07
CA GLY A 70 -4.15 -15.78 15.36
C GLY A 70 -4.26 -14.26 15.35
N GLU A 71 -3.41 -13.54 16.08
CA GLU A 71 -3.81 -12.19 16.49
C GLU A 71 -2.82 -11.08 16.16
N ASN A 72 -1.52 -11.37 16.06
CA ASN A 72 -0.53 -10.30 15.94
C ASN A 72 0.41 -10.45 14.73
N GLY A 73 0.20 -11.44 13.90
CA GLY A 73 1.03 -11.72 12.75
C GLY A 73 0.33 -11.43 11.42
N PHE A 74 1.11 -11.50 10.36
CA PHE A 74 0.59 -11.42 8.99
C PHE A 74 1.11 -12.57 8.13
N ASN A 75 0.37 -12.87 7.07
CA ASN A 75 0.75 -13.85 6.06
C ASN A 75 1.62 -13.22 4.98
N CYS A 76 2.36 -14.07 4.27
CA CYS A 76 2.99 -13.69 3.01
C CYS A 76 1.97 -13.18 2.01
N GLY A 77 2.28 -12.08 1.37
CA GLY A 77 1.41 -11.47 0.36
C GLY A 77 2.05 -10.23 -0.24
N TYR A 78 1.52 -9.79 -1.36
CA TYR A 78 1.82 -8.50 -1.94
C TYR A 78 0.55 -7.68 -2.13
N ARG A 79 0.69 -6.39 -2.24
CA ARG A 79 -0.40 -5.43 -2.43
C ARG A 79 0.09 -4.28 -3.30
N ILE A 80 -0.76 -3.79 -4.16
CA ILE A 80 -0.50 -2.59 -4.97
C ILE A 80 -1.59 -1.58 -4.66
N THR A 81 -1.19 -0.37 -4.31
CA THR A 81 -2.10 0.77 -4.21
C THR A 81 -1.73 1.80 -5.26
N LYS A 82 -2.74 2.46 -5.83
CA LYS A 82 -2.54 3.57 -6.76
C LYS A 82 -3.42 4.72 -6.35
N ILE A 83 -2.79 5.83 -5.96
CA ILE A 83 -3.45 7.05 -5.48
C ILE A 83 -2.96 8.21 -6.34
N PHE A 84 -3.86 8.93 -7.00
CA PHE A 84 -3.52 10.04 -7.90
C PHE A 84 -2.45 9.71 -8.95
N GLY A 85 -2.46 8.47 -9.44
CA GLY A 85 -1.48 8.00 -10.41
C GLY A 85 -0.18 7.48 -9.82
N VAL A 86 0.11 7.73 -8.55
CA VAL A 86 1.28 7.20 -7.83
C VAL A 86 1.01 5.77 -7.39
N GLU A 87 1.80 4.84 -7.88
CA GLU A 87 1.70 3.42 -7.55
C GLU A 87 2.72 3.06 -6.47
N THR A 88 2.24 2.37 -5.43
CA THR A 88 3.08 1.84 -4.35
C THR A 88 2.91 0.32 -4.29
N PHE A 89 4.02 -0.38 -4.31
CA PHE A 89 4.09 -1.82 -4.13
C PHE A 89 4.45 -2.15 -2.70
N TYR A 90 3.75 -3.12 -2.11
CA TYR A 90 4.00 -3.63 -0.77
C TYR A 90 4.19 -5.13 -0.84
N ILE A 91 5.09 -5.67 -0.03
CA ILE A 91 5.23 -7.12 0.12
C ILE A 91 5.55 -7.49 1.56
N ARG A 92 4.91 -8.55 2.03
CA ARG A 92 5.08 -9.15 3.36
C ARG A 92 5.79 -10.48 3.27
N PHE A 93 6.75 -10.65 4.17
CA PHE A 93 7.52 -11.87 4.33
C PHE A 93 7.28 -12.46 5.72
N ASN A 94 6.88 -13.69 5.75
CA ASN A 94 6.77 -14.53 6.93
C ASN A 94 7.30 -15.91 6.54
N LEU A 95 8.63 -16.06 6.56
CA LEU A 95 9.35 -17.15 5.90
C LEU A 95 10.33 -17.82 6.85
N ARG A 96 10.42 -19.14 6.79
CA ARG A 96 11.46 -19.97 7.41
C ARG A 96 12.13 -20.83 6.36
N ASN A 97 13.23 -21.50 6.77
CA ASN A 97 13.97 -22.43 5.93
C ASN A 97 14.38 -21.84 4.58
N ILE A 98 14.69 -20.54 4.57
CA ILE A 98 15.26 -19.87 3.39
C ILE A 98 16.73 -20.16 3.27
N LYS A 99 17.21 -20.31 2.05
CA LYS A 99 18.63 -20.48 1.72
C LYS A 99 19.12 -19.27 0.93
N ASN A 100 20.42 -19.13 0.84
CA ASN A 100 20.99 -18.12 -0.04
C ASN A 100 20.50 -18.35 -1.47
N ASP A 101 20.21 -17.27 -2.19
CA ASP A 101 19.62 -17.30 -3.53
C ASP A 101 18.21 -17.91 -3.62
N THR A 102 17.49 -18.01 -2.50
CA THR A 102 16.06 -18.34 -2.57
C THR A 102 15.34 -17.30 -3.42
N VAL A 103 14.63 -17.77 -4.46
CA VAL A 103 13.88 -16.91 -5.37
C VAL A 103 12.38 -17.15 -5.21
N ILE A 104 11.66 -16.13 -4.80
CA ILE A 104 10.20 -16.09 -4.86
C ILE A 104 9.82 -15.49 -6.21
N LYS A 105 8.90 -16.14 -6.90
CA LYS A 105 8.43 -15.69 -8.22
C LYS A 105 7.05 -15.08 -8.09
N LEU A 106 6.93 -13.79 -8.38
CA LEU A 106 5.67 -13.10 -8.58
C LEU A 106 5.33 -13.04 -10.08
N PRO A 107 4.07 -12.73 -10.45
CA PRO A 107 3.72 -12.49 -11.83
C PRO A 107 4.60 -11.41 -12.48
N ASP A 108 4.95 -11.61 -13.75
CA ASP A 108 5.74 -10.64 -14.50
C ASP A 108 4.99 -9.32 -14.67
N GLY A 109 5.72 -8.22 -14.69
CA GLY A 109 5.16 -6.89 -14.90
C GLY A 109 4.54 -6.21 -13.66
N LEU A 110 4.49 -6.89 -12.51
CA LEU A 110 4.06 -6.26 -11.26
C LEU A 110 5.08 -5.26 -10.73
N ILE A 111 6.36 -5.51 -10.94
CA ILE A 111 7.48 -4.71 -10.46
C ILE A 111 8.08 -3.98 -11.65
N LYS A 112 8.17 -2.66 -11.59
CA LYS A 112 8.61 -1.85 -12.75
C LYS A 112 10.10 -1.55 -12.75
N HIS A 113 10.76 -1.57 -11.60
CA HIS A 113 12.19 -1.33 -11.48
C HIS A 113 12.82 -2.19 -10.39
N SER A 114 14.13 -2.29 -10.43
CA SER A 114 14.86 -3.08 -9.43
C SER A 114 15.05 -2.30 -8.16
N GLU A 115 14.78 -2.96 -7.02
CA GLU A 115 15.01 -2.41 -5.69
C GLU A 115 15.76 -3.40 -4.80
N SER A 116 16.40 -2.88 -3.76
CA SER A 116 17.11 -3.69 -2.76
C SER A 116 16.84 -3.18 -1.36
N PHE A 117 16.52 -4.12 -0.48
CA PHE A 117 16.14 -3.86 0.90
C PHE A 117 16.88 -4.77 1.86
N THR A 118 16.79 -4.45 3.14
CA THR A 118 17.16 -5.34 4.22
C THR A 118 15.97 -5.62 5.10
N LEU A 119 15.77 -6.89 5.44
CA LEU A 119 14.70 -7.34 6.32
C LEU A 119 15.26 -7.85 7.63
N ARG A 120 14.50 -7.62 8.68
CA ARG A 120 14.80 -8.19 10.00
C ARG A 120 14.72 -9.71 9.94
N SER A 121 15.65 -10.35 10.60
CA SER A 121 15.73 -11.79 10.77
C SER A 121 15.55 -12.22 12.22
N SER A 122 15.67 -13.52 12.48
CA SER A 122 15.59 -14.09 13.81
C SER A 122 16.71 -13.58 14.74
N GLY A 123 16.34 -13.27 15.96
CA GLY A 123 17.22 -13.06 17.10
C GLY A 123 18.43 -12.16 16.83
N SER A 124 19.62 -12.75 17.00
CA SER A 124 20.92 -12.09 16.81
C SER A 124 21.47 -12.22 15.39
N ARG A 125 20.71 -12.73 14.44
CA ARG A 125 21.13 -12.88 13.04
C ARG A 125 21.25 -11.53 12.34
N ALA A 126 22.19 -11.46 11.40
CA ALA A 126 22.28 -10.29 10.53
C ALA A 126 21.01 -10.14 9.66
N PRO A 127 20.63 -8.90 9.33
CA PRO A 127 19.49 -8.66 8.43
C PRO A 127 19.69 -9.33 7.08
N VAL A 128 18.60 -9.86 6.52
CA VAL A 128 18.58 -10.52 5.21
C VAL A 128 18.45 -9.48 4.10
N LYS A 129 19.34 -9.55 3.12
CA LYS A 129 19.19 -8.74 1.90
C LYS A 129 18.11 -9.32 1.01
N VAL A 130 17.28 -8.43 0.46
CA VAL A 130 16.22 -8.75 -0.50
C VAL A 130 16.42 -7.93 -1.74
N ALA A 131 16.48 -8.58 -2.90
CA ALA A 131 16.52 -7.91 -4.19
C ALA A 131 15.23 -8.20 -4.95
N VAL A 132 14.54 -7.14 -5.34
CA VAL A 132 13.29 -7.16 -6.10
C VAL A 132 13.60 -6.81 -7.55
N ARG A 133 13.02 -7.53 -8.52
CA ARG A 133 13.35 -7.39 -9.94
C ARG A 133 12.09 -7.25 -10.82
N PRO A 134 12.15 -6.52 -11.96
CA PRO A 134 11.01 -6.33 -12.87
C PRO A 134 10.44 -7.62 -13.46
N ASN A 135 11.25 -8.65 -13.58
CA ASN A 135 10.80 -9.97 -14.01
C ASN A 135 10.01 -10.73 -12.93
N GLY A 136 9.62 -10.08 -11.84
CA GLY A 136 8.89 -10.67 -10.74
C GLY A 136 9.74 -11.49 -9.76
N ASN A 137 11.06 -11.60 -9.97
CA ASN A 137 11.91 -12.33 -9.05
C ASN A 137 12.21 -11.49 -7.80
N ILE A 138 12.06 -12.13 -6.65
CA ILE A 138 12.47 -11.61 -5.34
C ILE A 138 13.51 -12.57 -4.78
N ASN A 139 14.75 -12.12 -4.74
CA ASN A 139 15.88 -12.90 -4.27
C ASN A 139 16.19 -12.60 -2.81
N LEU A 140 16.36 -13.64 -2.02
CA LEU A 140 16.71 -13.56 -0.59
C LEU A 140 18.13 -14.05 -0.37
N TYR A 141 18.92 -13.27 0.36
CA TYR A 141 20.34 -13.53 0.61
C TYR A 141 20.65 -13.53 2.13
N PRO A 142 20.25 -14.59 2.86
CA PRO A 142 20.50 -14.66 4.32
C PRO A 142 21.99 -14.75 4.67
N ASN A 143 22.76 -15.50 3.90
CA ASN A 143 24.14 -15.84 4.23
C ASN A 143 25.18 -14.79 3.80
N THR A 144 24.78 -13.70 3.14
CA THR A 144 25.75 -12.67 2.74
C THR A 144 26.37 -11.92 3.92
N SER A 145 25.68 -11.94 5.06
CA SER A 145 26.10 -11.23 6.26
C SER A 145 26.18 -12.12 7.49
N ASP A 146 25.78 -13.38 7.39
CA ASP A 146 25.76 -14.32 8.52
C ASP A 146 25.94 -15.77 8.05
N SER A 147 27.16 -16.30 8.25
CA SER A 147 27.52 -17.70 7.92
C SER A 147 26.84 -18.74 8.80
N ASN A 148 26.25 -18.31 9.93
CA ASN A 148 25.60 -19.19 10.89
C ASN A 148 24.09 -19.37 10.63
N TRP A 149 23.58 -18.87 9.50
CA TRP A 149 22.19 -19.03 9.12
C TRP A 149 21.77 -20.50 9.01
N THR A 150 20.65 -20.86 9.64
CA THR A 150 20.12 -22.23 9.68
C THR A 150 18.70 -22.29 9.12
N SER A 151 18.15 -23.50 8.97
CA SER A 151 16.75 -23.71 8.57
C SER A 151 15.73 -23.20 9.58
N ASP A 152 16.13 -23.06 10.85
CA ASP A 152 15.25 -22.56 11.91
C ASP A 152 15.17 -21.04 11.94
N ASP A 153 16.11 -20.36 11.29
CA ASP A 153 16.09 -18.91 11.17
C ASP A 153 14.98 -18.44 10.23
N TYR A 154 14.52 -17.23 10.48
CA TYR A 154 13.36 -16.70 9.78
C TYR A 154 13.55 -15.24 9.33
N VAL A 155 12.73 -14.85 8.37
CA VAL A 155 12.54 -13.47 7.96
C VAL A 155 11.07 -13.10 8.19
N TYR A 156 10.89 -11.97 8.87
CA TYR A 156 9.56 -11.44 9.15
C TYR A 156 9.57 -9.92 9.00
N GLY A 157 8.78 -9.41 8.09
CA GLY A 157 8.69 -7.97 7.83
C GLY A 157 7.91 -7.63 6.58
N GLU A 158 7.72 -6.34 6.40
CA GLU A 158 7.09 -5.74 5.23
C GLU A 158 8.05 -4.72 4.63
N ILE A 159 8.09 -4.66 3.31
CA ILE A 159 8.74 -3.58 2.56
C ILE A 159 7.72 -2.94 1.62
N SER A 160 7.95 -1.66 1.32
CA SER A 160 7.18 -0.93 0.33
C SER A 160 8.08 0.03 -0.45
N PHE A 161 7.71 0.30 -1.69
CA PHE A 161 8.41 1.25 -2.55
C PHE A 161 7.48 1.81 -3.62
N LEU A 162 7.85 2.96 -4.16
CA LEU A 162 7.16 3.53 -5.31
C LEU A 162 7.44 2.68 -6.55
N ASN A 163 6.39 2.34 -7.29
CA ASN A 163 6.42 1.42 -8.43
C ASN A 163 5.95 2.12 -9.72
N ASN A 164 6.46 3.32 -9.96
CA ASN A 164 6.06 4.15 -11.10
C ASN A 164 6.92 3.91 -12.33
#